data_d97e9a7d6f21c615687f4d349ce78c3e
#
_entry.id   d97e9a7d6f21c615687f4d349ce78c3e
#
_cell.length_a   1.000
_cell.length_b   1.000
_cell.length_c   1.000
_cell.angle_alpha   90.00
_cell.angle_beta   90.00
_cell.angle_gamma   90.00
#
_symmetry.space_group_name_H-M   'P 1'
#
loop_
_entity.id
_entity.type
_entity.pdbx_description
1 polymer ?
#
loop_
_entity_poly.entity_id
_entity_poly.type
_entity_poly.pdbx_seq_one_letter_code
_entity_poly.pdbx_strand_id
1 'polypeptide(L)'
;LRGLPTPVKSALEALPAGAHPMDVMRTGCSALGCVLPEKDDHNVPGARDIADRLVASFGSMLLYWYHWSHNGRRVDVETDDDSVGGHFLHLLHGRKPQELWVKAMHTSLNLYAEHEFNSSTFTARVIAGTGSDIYSCITGAIGALRGPKHGGANEFALEIQERYGTPDEAEADIRRRVANK
;
A
#
# COMPACT_ATOMS: atom_id res chain seq x y z
N LEU A 1 5.93 11.13 -11.62
CA LEU A 1 4.86 10.96 -10.64
C LEU A 1 5.34 10.29 -9.34
N ARG A 2 6.53 9.65 -9.32
CA ARG A 2 7.10 8.92 -8.16
C ARG A 2 7.69 9.84 -7.10
N GLY A 3 8.08 11.05 -7.46
CA GLY A 3 8.66 12.04 -6.55
C GLY A 3 7.70 12.42 -5.42
N LEU A 4 8.26 12.60 -4.22
CA LEU A 4 7.50 13.02 -3.04
C LEU A 4 7.84 14.46 -2.67
N PRO A 5 6.83 15.33 -2.51
CA PRO A 5 7.02 16.69 -2.00
C PRO A 5 7.69 16.69 -0.61
N THR A 6 8.51 17.70 -0.33
CA THR A 6 9.20 17.82 0.96
C THR A 6 8.28 17.74 2.18
N PRO A 7 7.08 18.37 2.21
CA PRO A 7 6.20 18.23 3.37
C PRO A 7 5.70 16.80 3.60
N VAL A 8 5.50 16.02 2.51
CA VAL A 8 5.13 14.59 2.61
C VAL A 8 6.29 13.79 3.21
N LYS A 9 7.52 14.00 2.71
CA LYS A 9 8.73 13.39 3.29
C LYS A 9 8.86 13.70 4.77
N SER A 10 8.69 14.96 5.17
CA SER A 10 8.75 15.37 6.58
C SER A 10 7.68 14.69 7.44
N ALA A 11 6.46 14.53 6.94
CA ALA A 11 5.39 13.82 7.65
C ALA A 11 5.75 12.33 7.84
N LEU A 12 6.32 11.69 6.82
CA LEU A 12 6.77 10.30 6.90
C LEU A 12 7.97 10.13 7.85
N GLU A 13 8.90 11.07 7.87
CA GLU A 13 10.06 11.08 8.77
C GLU A 13 9.68 11.18 10.25
N ALA A 14 8.52 11.77 10.57
CA ALA A 14 8.01 11.88 11.93
C ALA A 14 7.40 10.57 12.45
N LEU A 15 7.17 9.57 11.60
CA LEU A 15 6.56 8.31 11.99
C LEU A 15 7.61 7.34 12.57
N PRO A 16 7.31 6.66 13.70
CA PRO A 16 8.25 5.72 14.31
C PRO A 16 8.45 4.45 13.45
N ALA A 17 9.58 3.77 13.61
CA ALA A 17 9.88 2.52 12.92
C ALA A 17 8.88 1.39 13.22
N GLY A 18 8.26 1.41 14.42
CA GLY A 18 7.23 0.45 14.79
C GLY A 18 5.82 0.77 14.26
N ALA A 19 5.66 1.80 13.42
CA ALA A 19 4.36 2.08 12.81
C ALA A 19 3.97 0.97 11.83
N HIS A 20 2.69 0.62 11.79
CA HIS A 20 2.21 -0.35 10.81
C HIS A 20 2.29 0.24 9.39
N PRO A 21 2.77 -0.51 8.38
CA PRO A 21 2.94 -0.01 7.00
C PRO A 21 1.69 0.65 6.41
N MET A 22 0.50 0.11 6.69
CA MET A 22 -0.76 0.70 6.23
C MET A 22 -1.07 2.05 6.89
N ASP A 23 -0.65 2.26 8.14
CA ASP A 23 -0.82 3.55 8.81
C ASP A 23 0.14 4.60 8.22
N VAL A 24 1.34 4.18 7.80
CA VAL A 24 2.29 5.00 7.04
C VAL A 24 1.69 5.43 5.70
N MET A 25 1.15 4.48 4.95
CA MET A 25 0.52 4.74 3.66
C MET A 25 -0.66 5.70 3.78
N ARG A 26 -1.52 5.50 4.78
CA ARG A 26 -2.65 6.38 5.07
C ARG A 26 -2.21 7.80 5.38
N THR A 27 -1.17 7.95 6.19
CA THR A 27 -0.59 9.26 6.55
C THR A 27 0.01 9.94 5.32
N GLY A 28 0.79 9.22 4.52
CA GLY A 28 1.39 9.74 3.28
C GLY A 28 0.34 10.18 2.26
N CYS A 29 -0.72 9.40 2.09
CA CYS A 29 -1.83 9.74 1.18
C CYS A 29 -2.53 11.03 1.61
N SER A 30 -2.89 11.17 2.89
CA SER A 30 -3.52 12.36 3.44
C SER A 30 -2.59 13.59 3.32
N ALA A 31 -1.31 13.44 3.67
CA ALA A 31 -0.33 14.52 3.54
C ALA A 31 -0.16 14.97 2.08
N LEU A 32 -0.18 14.03 1.13
CA LEU A 32 -0.09 14.37 -0.30
C LEU A 32 -1.29 15.19 -0.76
N GLY A 33 -2.49 14.86 -0.30
CA GLY A 33 -3.70 15.64 -0.58
C GLY A 33 -3.65 17.08 -0.04
N CYS A 34 -3.03 17.28 1.12
CA CYS A 34 -2.82 18.63 1.66
C CYS A 34 -1.85 19.47 0.83
N VAL A 35 -0.87 18.83 0.17
CA VAL A 35 0.18 19.53 -0.62
C VAL A 35 -0.22 19.73 -2.07
N LEU A 36 -0.93 18.76 -2.62
CA LEU A 36 -1.38 18.73 -4.03
C LEU A 36 -2.90 18.48 -4.08
N PRO A 37 -3.71 19.43 -3.57
CA PRO A 37 -5.15 19.20 -3.43
C PRO A 37 -5.84 18.98 -4.78
N GLU A 38 -6.92 18.20 -4.75
CA GLU A 38 -7.86 18.11 -5.86
C GLU A 38 -8.52 19.47 -6.08
N LYS A 39 -8.80 19.79 -7.35
CA LYS A 39 -9.55 20.99 -7.70
C LYS A 39 -11.03 20.80 -7.38
N ASP A 40 -11.69 21.87 -6.98
CA ASP A 40 -13.10 21.87 -6.61
C ASP A 40 -14.08 21.50 -7.73
N ASP A 41 -13.60 21.48 -8.98
CA ASP A 41 -14.40 21.10 -10.14
C ASP A 41 -14.69 19.59 -10.28
N HIS A 42 -13.99 18.77 -9.50
CA HIS A 42 -14.13 17.30 -9.44
C HIS A 42 -14.18 16.64 -10.82
N ASN A 43 -13.45 17.20 -11.81
CA ASN A 43 -13.53 16.67 -13.17
C ASN A 43 -12.78 15.34 -13.34
N VAL A 44 -13.25 14.52 -14.27
CA VAL A 44 -12.70 13.17 -14.50
C VAL A 44 -11.21 13.17 -14.87
N PRO A 45 -10.68 14.07 -15.73
CA PRO A 45 -9.24 14.13 -16.00
C PRO A 45 -8.40 14.41 -14.76
N GLY A 46 -8.82 15.36 -13.91
CA GLY A 46 -8.12 15.66 -12.66
C GLY A 46 -8.13 14.48 -11.68
N ALA A 47 -9.25 13.78 -11.58
CA ALA A 47 -9.40 12.56 -10.77
C ALA A 47 -8.42 11.47 -11.23
N ARG A 48 -8.28 11.27 -12.55
CA ARG A 48 -7.36 10.30 -13.12
C ARG A 48 -5.91 10.66 -12.83
N ASP A 49 -5.54 11.92 -12.97
CA ASP A 49 -4.17 12.38 -12.68
C ASP A 49 -3.79 12.13 -11.21
N ILE A 50 -4.73 12.30 -10.28
CA ILE A 50 -4.53 11.99 -8.86
C ILE A 50 -4.39 10.48 -8.66
N ALA A 51 -5.24 9.67 -9.27
CA ALA A 51 -5.14 8.21 -9.18
C ALA A 51 -3.80 7.69 -9.70
N ASP A 52 -3.36 8.15 -10.87
CA ASP A 52 -2.08 7.78 -11.47
C ASP A 52 -0.90 8.19 -10.57
N ARG A 53 -0.98 9.38 -9.95
CA ARG A 53 0.02 9.85 -8.99
C ARG A 53 0.05 8.98 -7.74
N LEU A 54 -1.09 8.63 -7.16
CA LEU A 54 -1.17 7.77 -5.98
C LEU A 54 -0.59 6.38 -6.26
N VAL A 55 -0.98 5.75 -7.36
CA VAL A 55 -0.43 4.44 -7.78
C VAL A 55 1.09 4.52 -7.93
N ALA A 56 1.61 5.58 -8.56
CA ALA A 56 3.03 5.77 -8.79
C ALA A 56 3.82 6.05 -7.50
N SER A 57 3.22 6.72 -6.50
CA SER A 57 3.91 7.22 -5.31
C SER A 57 3.74 6.36 -4.06
N PHE A 58 2.83 5.39 -4.02
CA PHE A 58 2.63 4.54 -2.84
C PHE A 58 3.89 3.77 -2.47
N GLY A 59 4.56 3.14 -3.44
CA GLY A 59 5.85 2.47 -3.20
C GLY A 59 6.91 3.45 -2.68
N SER A 60 6.96 4.66 -3.25
CA SER A 60 7.85 5.73 -2.81
C SER A 60 7.60 6.15 -1.35
N MET A 61 6.33 6.33 -0.95
CA MET A 61 5.96 6.71 0.43
C MET A 61 6.40 5.65 1.44
N LEU A 62 6.06 4.39 1.16
CA LEU A 62 6.35 3.29 2.06
C LEU A 62 7.85 3.06 2.22
N LEU A 63 8.58 3.02 1.12
CA LEU A 63 10.01 2.68 1.15
C LEU A 63 10.89 3.87 1.56
N TYR A 64 10.46 5.12 1.32
CA TYR A 64 11.10 6.29 1.91
C TYR A 64 11.03 6.24 3.44
N TRP A 65 9.83 6.02 4.01
CA TRP A 65 9.66 5.83 5.44
C TRP A 65 10.47 4.65 5.97
N TYR A 66 10.42 3.50 5.31
CA TYR A 66 11.14 2.30 5.73
C TYR A 66 12.64 2.57 5.86
N HIS A 67 13.28 3.11 4.84
CA HIS A 67 14.70 3.39 4.88
C HIS A 67 15.06 4.48 5.89
N TRP A 68 14.23 5.49 6.04
CA TRP A 68 14.44 6.52 7.04
C TRP A 68 14.29 5.99 8.46
N SER A 69 13.18 5.36 8.77
CA SER A 69 12.85 4.96 10.14
C SER A 69 13.69 3.79 10.66
N HIS A 70 14.13 2.87 9.79
CA HIS A 70 14.92 1.70 10.18
C HIS A 70 16.43 1.89 9.99
N ASN A 71 16.85 2.72 9.04
CA ASN A 71 18.26 2.84 8.66
C ASN A 71 18.78 4.28 8.73
N GLY A 72 17.97 5.26 9.07
CA GLY A 72 18.34 6.69 9.09
C GLY A 72 18.70 7.25 7.71
N ARG A 73 18.28 6.59 6.62
CA ARG A 73 18.66 6.95 5.26
C ARG A 73 17.51 7.62 4.50
N ARG A 74 17.77 8.82 3.98
CA ARG A 74 16.93 9.43 2.94
C ARG A 74 17.33 8.82 1.60
N VAL A 75 16.39 8.13 0.94
CA VAL A 75 16.60 7.53 -0.38
C VAL A 75 15.98 8.42 -1.46
N ASP A 76 16.60 8.44 -2.63
CA ASP A 76 15.95 8.98 -3.81
C ASP A 76 14.85 8.02 -4.24
N VAL A 77 13.63 8.54 -4.38
CA VAL A 77 12.45 7.74 -4.74
C VAL A 77 12.13 7.80 -6.24
N GLU A 78 12.95 8.47 -7.02
CA GLU A 78 12.80 8.49 -8.47
C GLU A 78 13.73 7.45 -9.10
N THR A 79 13.15 6.48 -9.80
CA THR A 79 13.88 5.44 -10.53
C THR A 79 13.43 5.40 -11.99
N ASP A 80 14.24 4.79 -12.84
CA ASP A 80 14.02 4.59 -14.29
C ASP A 80 13.25 3.29 -14.61
N ASP A 81 12.70 2.61 -13.61
CA ASP A 81 11.97 1.36 -13.80
C ASP A 81 10.64 1.58 -14.57
N ASP A 82 10.35 0.70 -15.51
CA ASP A 82 9.15 0.78 -16.37
C ASP A 82 7.84 0.38 -15.65
N SER A 83 7.94 -0.27 -14.49
CA SER A 83 6.77 -0.78 -13.76
C SER A 83 6.74 -0.36 -12.30
N VAL A 84 5.54 -0.35 -11.71
CA VAL A 84 5.34 -0.13 -10.27
C VAL A 84 6.05 -1.21 -9.45
N GLY A 85 5.96 -2.47 -9.88
CA GLY A 85 6.62 -3.59 -9.19
C GLY A 85 8.15 -3.50 -9.25
N GLY A 86 8.71 -3.13 -10.40
CA GLY A 86 10.16 -2.91 -10.57
C GLY A 86 10.65 -1.77 -9.69
N HIS A 87 9.96 -0.64 -9.73
CA HIS A 87 10.25 0.51 -8.86
C HIS A 87 10.22 0.14 -7.36
N PHE A 88 9.19 -0.58 -6.92
CA PHE A 88 9.11 -1.02 -5.52
C PHE A 88 10.31 -1.89 -5.12
N LEU A 89 10.63 -2.90 -5.91
CA LEU A 89 11.75 -3.79 -5.65
C LEU A 89 13.10 -3.07 -5.72
N HIS A 90 13.25 -2.11 -6.64
CA HIS A 90 14.46 -1.29 -6.76
C HIS A 90 14.68 -0.46 -5.48
N LEU A 91 13.67 0.24 -5.01
CA LEU A 91 13.74 1.01 -3.77
C LEU A 91 14.00 0.12 -2.56
N LEU A 92 13.32 -1.03 -2.46
CA LEU A 92 13.45 -1.94 -1.33
C LEU A 92 14.88 -2.48 -1.19
N HIS A 93 15.48 -2.90 -2.29
CA HIS A 93 16.80 -3.54 -2.30
C HIS A 93 17.96 -2.58 -2.58
N GLY A 94 17.69 -1.33 -2.95
CA GLY A 94 18.69 -0.33 -3.32
C GLY A 94 19.50 -0.68 -4.59
N ARG A 95 18.95 -1.53 -5.44
CA ARG A 95 19.56 -1.97 -6.72
C ARG A 95 18.51 -2.42 -7.71
N LYS A 96 18.83 -2.34 -9.00
CA LYS A 96 17.95 -2.81 -10.08
C LYS A 96 17.58 -4.28 -9.87
N PRO A 97 16.27 -4.61 -9.82
CA PRO A 97 15.81 -5.98 -9.57
C PRO A 97 16.00 -6.87 -10.79
N GLN A 98 16.03 -8.19 -10.56
CA GLN A 98 16.02 -9.17 -11.65
C GLN A 98 14.66 -9.19 -12.36
N GLU A 99 14.64 -9.42 -13.66
CA GLU A 99 13.43 -9.42 -14.49
C GLU A 99 12.35 -10.38 -13.99
N LEU A 100 12.74 -11.58 -13.54
CA LEU A 100 11.80 -12.56 -12.99
C LEU A 100 11.07 -12.03 -11.76
N TRP A 101 11.75 -11.33 -10.88
CA TRP A 101 11.17 -10.74 -9.68
C TRP A 101 10.23 -9.58 -10.03
N VAL A 102 10.61 -8.77 -11.03
CA VAL A 102 9.74 -7.70 -11.55
C VAL A 102 8.46 -8.28 -12.11
N LYS A 103 8.54 -9.33 -12.92
CA LYS A 103 7.36 -10.02 -13.46
C LYS A 103 6.47 -10.61 -12.37
N ALA A 104 7.06 -11.28 -11.38
CA ALA A 104 6.32 -11.87 -10.26
C ALA A 104 5.58 -10.79 -9.46
N MET A 105 6.26 -9.71 -9.08
CA MET A 105 5.66 -8.59 -8.35
C MET A 105 4.56 -7.91 -9.17
N HIS A 106 4.82 -7.64 -10.45
CA HIS A 106 3.84 -7.00 -11.34
C HIS A 106 2.59 -7.87 -11.52
N THR A 107 2.76 -9.19 -11.72
CA THR A 107 1.64 -10.14 -11.80
C THR A 107 0.84 -10.16 -10.49
N SER A 108 1.51 -10.19 -9.35
CA SER A 108 0.87 -10.13 -8.03
C SER A 108 0.03 -8.85 -7.87
N LEU A 109 0.60 -7.68 -8.20
CA LEU A 109 -0.12 -6.41 -8.12
C LEU A 109 -1.34 -6.38 -9.04
N ASN A 110 -1.25 -6.95 -10.25
CA ASN A 110 -2.39 -7.04 -11.17
C ASN A 110 -3.50 -7.94 -10.63
N LEU A 111 -3.15 -9.05 -10.00
CA LEU A 111 -4.14 -9.96 -9.38
C LEU A 111 -4.86 -9.31 -8.19
N TYR A 112 -4.20 -8.38 -7.50
CA TYR A 112 -4.78 -7.62 -6.38
C TYR A 112 -5.46 -6.31 -6.81
N ALA A 113 -5.33 -5.89 -8.07
CA ALA A 113 -5.80 -4.57 -8.52
C ALA A 113 -7.32 -4.42 -8.50
N GLU A 114 -8.07 -5.52 -8.60
CA GLU A 114 -9.52 -5.54 -8.62
C GLU A 114 -10.04 -6.63 -7.68
N HIS A 115 -11.02 -6.29 -6.87
CA HIS A 115 -11.62 -7.19 -5.89
C HIS A 115 -13.09 -6.87 -5.65
N GLU A 116 -13.79 -6.44 -6.71
CA GLU A 116 -15.21 -6.10 -6.72
C GLU A 116 -15.62 -5.11 -5.60
N PHE A 117 -16.75 -5.35 -4.95
CA PHE A 117 -17.26 -4.53 -3.85
C PHE A 117 -16.67 -4.90 -2.49
N ASN A 118 -15.34 -4.92 -2.39
CA ASN A 118 -14.68 -5.11 -1.11
C ASN A 118 -14.90 -3.91 -0.16
N SER A 119 -14.57 -4.09 1.11
CA SER A 119 -14.80 -3.10 2.16
C SER A 119 -14.09 -1.76 1.91
N SER A 120 -12.90 -1.77 1.31
CA SER A 120 -12.16 -0.55 0.97
C SER A 120 -12.85 0.23 -0.14
N THR A 121 -13.30 -0.44 -1.20
CA THR A 121 -14.05 0.16 -2.30
C THR A 121 -15.35 0.77 -1.78
N PHE A 122 -16.08 0.04 -0.92
CA PHE A 122 -17.30 0.55 -0.30
C PHE A 122 -17.03 1.79 0.55
N THR A 123 -15.98 1.78 1.38
CA THR A 123 -15.59 2.93 2.20
C THR A 123 -15.24 4.14 1.34
N ALA A 124 -14.45 3.96 0.28
CA ALA A 124 -14.12 5.05 -0.65
C ALA A 124 -15.37 5.66 -1.28
N ARG A 125 -16.32 4.83 -1.71
CA ARG A 125 -17.58 5.28 -2.31
C ARG A 125 -18.48 6.03 -1.33
N VAL A 126 -18.53 5.60 -0.07
CA VAL A 126 -19.27 6.33 0.98
C VAL A 126 -18.69 7.72 1.17
N ILE A 127 -17.38 7.85 1.26
CA ILE A 127 -16.71 9.15 1.41
C ILE A 127 -16.94 10.01 0.16
N ALA A 128 -16.76 9.45 -1.04
CA ALA A 128 -17.03 10.14 -2.31
C ALA A 128 -18.47 10.65 -2.41
N GLY A 129 -19.42 9.87 -1.88
CA GLY A 129 -20.84 10.26 -1.84
C GLY A 129 -21.14 11.51 -1.00
N THR A 130 -20.18 11.95 -0.17
CA THR A 130 -20.28 13.22 0.57
C THR A 130 -19.76 14.42 -0.21
N GLY A 131 -19.22 14.21 -1.40
CA GLY A 131 -18.55 15.25 -2.20
C GLY A 131 -17.09 15.52 -1.75
N SER A 132 -16.52 14.62 -0.96
CA SER A 132 -15.11 14.75 -0.50
C SER A 132 -14.12 14.41 -1.62
N ASP A 133 -12.90 14.92 -1.49
CA ASP A 133 -11.80 14.74 -2.44
C ASP A 133 -11.30 13.29 -2.52
N ILE A 134 -10.60 12.96 -3.62
CA ILE A 134 -10.09 11.60 -3.86
C ILE A 134 -9.08 11.16 -2.80
N TYR A 135 -8.21 12.06 -2.31
CA TYR A 135 -7.24 11.69 -1.29
C TYR A 135 -7.92 11.27 0.02
N SER A 136 -9.00 11.96 0.40
CA SER A 136 -9.84 11.58 1.55
C SER A 136 -10.50 10.22 1.33
N CYS A 137 -11.03 9.95 0.13
CA CYS A 137 -11.60 8.67 -0.24
C CYS A 137 -10.60 7.53 -0.11
N ILE A 138 -9.41 7.70 -0.67
CA ILE A 138 -8.34 6.68 -0.63
C ILE A 138 -7.76 6.54 0.77
N THR A 139 -7.58 7.62 1.51
CA THR A 139 -7.16 7.59 2.93
C THR A 139 -8.12 6.73 3.77
N GLY A 140 -9.42 6.92 3.61
CA GLY A 140 -10.44 6.11 4.28
C GLY A 140 -10.43 4.65 3.82
N ALA A 141 -10.23 4.40 2.53
CA ALA A 141 -10.11 3.05 1.97
C ALA A 141 -8.89 2.30 2.53
N ILE A 142 -7.74 2.96 2.67
CA ILE A 142 -6.55 2.40 3.31
C ILE A 142 -6.83 2.08 4.78
N GLY A 143 -7.57 2.94 5.48
CA GLY A 143 -8.02 2.68 6.85
C GLY A 143 -8.88 1.42 6.96
N ALA A 144 -9.82 1.21 6.04
CA ALA A 144 -10.62 -0.01 5.97
C ALA A 144 -9.75 -1.25 5.64
N LEU A 145 -8.81 -1.10 4.70
CA LEU A 145 -7.92 -2.18 4.28
C LEU A 145 -7.02 -2.67 5.42
N ARG A 146 -6.65 -1.80 6.33
CA ARG A 146 -5.83 -2.15 7.50
C ARG A 146 -6.50 -3.13 8.47
N GLY A 147 -7.83 -3.25 8.43
CA GLY A 147 -8.59 -4.07 9.37
C GLY A 147 -8.28 -5.57 9.26
N PRO A 148 -8.23 -6.31 10.40
CA PRO A 148 -7.88 -7.74 10.42
C PRO A 148 -8.90 -8.64 9.70
N LYS A 149 -10.11 -8.13 9.46
CA LYS A 149 -11.16 -8.83 8.69
C LYS A 149 -11.16 -8.48 7.21
N HIS A 150 -10.15 -7.75 6.72
CA HIS A 150 -10.00 -7.34 5.33
C HIS A 150 -8.55 -7.53 4.88
N GLY A 151 -7.79 -6.48 4.60
CA GLY A 151 -6.38 -6.61 4.15
C GLY A 151 -5.47 -7.28 5.17
N GLY A 152 -5.67 -7.05 6.47
CA GLY A 152 -4.94 -7.73 7.54
C GLY A 152 -5.13 -9.26 7.59
N ALA A 153 -6.14 -9.81 6.89
CA ALA A 153 -6.33 -11.25 6.80
C ALA A 153 -5.15 -11.95 6.08
N ASN A 154 -4.46 -11.28 5.18
CA ASN A 154 -3.28 -11.83 4.49
C ASN A 154 -2.09 -12.02 5.45
N GLU A 155 -1.90 -11.13 6.40
CA GLU A 155 -0.87 -11.26 7.44
C GLU A 155 -1.14 -12.49 8.30
N PHE A 156 -2.39 -12.67 8.75
CA PHE A 156 -2.80 -13.86 9.49
C PHE A 156 -2.64 -15.15 8.68
N ALA A 157 -2.92 -15.12 7.38
CA ALA A 157 -2.73 -16.28 6.52
C ALA A 157 -1.26 -16.68 6.45
N LEU A 158 -0.34 -15.71 6.31
CA LEU A 158 1.10 -15.96 6.32
C LEU A 158 1.55 -16.52 7.68
N GLU A 159 1.15 -15.89 8.78
CA GLU A 159 1.47 -16.37 10.14
C GLU A 159 0.97 -17.80 10.39
N ILE A 160 -0.18 -18.18 9.81
CA ILE A 160 -0.69 -19.54 9.89
C ILE A 160 0.21 -20.50 9.10
N GLN A 161 0.61 -20.11 7.89
CA GLN A 161 1.50 -20.92 7.04
C GLN A 161 2.86 -21.15 7.71
N GLU A 162 3.43 -20.14 8.33
CA GLU A 162 4.73 -20.22 9.01
C GLU A 162 4.75 -21.13 10.23
N ARG A 163 3.58 -21.56 10.75
CA ARG A 163 3.48 -22.49 11.90
C ARG A 163 3.81 -23.94 11.54
N TYR A 164 3.79 -24.29 10.26
CA TYR A 164 3.88 -25.67 9.80
C TYR A 164 5.10 -25.89 8.92
N GLY A 165 5.82 -26.98 9.17
CA GLY A 165 6.94 -27.41 8.37
C GLY A 165 6.54 -28.21 7.13
N THR A 166 5.35 -28.85 7.17
CA THR A 166 4.84 -29.71 6.10
C THR A 166 3.34 -29.49 5.86
N PRO A 167 2.83 -29.79 4.64
CA PRO A 167 1.40 -29.77 4.36
C PRO A 167 0.57 -30.70 5.25
N ASP A 168 1.11 -31.88 5.58
CA ASP A 168 0.41 -32.87 6.42
C ASP A 168 0.19 -32.38 7.85
N GLU A 169 1.18 -31.70 8.43
CA GLU A 169 1.05 -31.02 9.73
C GLU A 169 -0.04 -29.96 9.70
N ALA A 170 -0.05 -29.15 8.66
CA ALA A 170 -1.05 -28.10 8.46
C ALA A 170 -2.46 -28.71 8.36
N GLU A 171 -2.64 -29.74 7.54
CA GLU A 171 -3.93 -30.42 7.37
C GLU A 171 -4.43 -31.01 8.70
N ALA A 172 -3.59 -31.73 9.41
CA ALA A 172 -3.93 -32.37 10.69
C ALA A 172 -4.37 -31.33 11.74
N ASP A 173 -3.64 -30.23 11.90
CA ASP A 173 -3.97 -29.17 12.85
C ASP A 173 -5.25 -28.42 12.47
N ILE A 174 -5.43 -28.08 11.19
CA ILE A 174 -6.63 -27.38 10.71
C ILE A 174 -7.86 -28.25 10.90
N ARG A 175 -7.80 -29.54 10.54
CA ARG A 175 -8.92 -30.48 10.77
C ARG A 175 -9.29 -30.57 12.25
N ARG A 176 -8.28 -30.66 13.14
CA ARG A 176 -8.50 -30.68 14.59
C ARG A 176 -9.17 -29.39 15.08
N ARG A 177 -8.75 -28.22 14.63
CA ARG A 177 -9.32 -26.91 15.03
C ARG A 177 -10.74 -26.75 14.54
N VAL A 178 -11.06 -27.21 13.33
CA VAL A 178 -12.42 -27.17 12.79
C VAL A 178 -13.36 -28.11 13.57
N ALA A 179 -12.88 -29.29 13.96
CA ALA A 179 -13.67 -30.25 14.75
C ALA A 179 -13.98 -29.77 16.18
N ASN A 180 -13.15 -28.86 16.73
CA ASN A 180 -13.29 -28.37 18.12
C ASN A 180 -14.00 -26.98 18.20
N LYS A 181 -14.59 -26.50 17.09
CA LYS A 181 -15.48 -25.32 17.07
C LYS A 181 -16.91 -25.70 17.31
#